data_da18606aadbaf1fbbba2cebf4bf1fb8b
#
_entry.id   da18606aadbaf1fbbba2cebf4bf1fb8b
#
_cell.length_a   1.000
_cell.length_b   1.000
_cell.length_c   1.000
_cell.angle_alpha   90.00
_cell.angle_beta   90.00
_cell.angle_gamma   90.00
#
_symmetry.space_group_name_H-M   'P 1'
#
loop_
_entity.id
_entity.type
_entity.pdbx_description
1 polymer ?
#
loop_
_entity_poly.entity_id
_entity_poly.type
_entity_poly.pdbx_seq_one_letter_code
_entity_poly.pdbx_strand_id
1 'polypeptide(L)'
;MRRMWIGLVLAAAMVSSAPAQQKKRVAVMNFDYATVKSYSAAIFGTDEDIGKGIADLIVEKLVQSGQYSVIERKALDKIIAEQNFSNSDRADSNTAAKIARILGVDAIITGSITQFGRDDKSMGVGGGAANVISGHFGMGHVKTNDAKAVVGISARMINTDTAEIIAAVKGLGESSRKGTSLFGAGGGASRAGGGVDMTSSNFSQTIIGEAVDKAATDLCAQLNEQASKLPNRVVVISGMVADATGGTLVLNVGSRAGLKVGDRLEVRRKIRDVKDPATGKVIRSIENKVGEVVITDVDESSSVGNFNGASQAKTGDTVKSM
;
A
#
# COMPACT_ATOMS: atom_id res chain seq x y z
N MET A 1 1.48 -62.52 -37.63
CA MET A 1 2.08 -62.11 -36.35
C MET A 1 2.52 -60.64 -36.48
N ARG A 2 1.67 -59.72 -36.04
CA ARG A 2 1.92 -58.25 -36.08
C ARG A 2 2.27 -57.78 -34.66
N ARG A 3 3.53 -57.42 -34.46
CA ARG A 3 3.99 -56.82 -33.19
C ARG A 3 3.62 -55.32 -33.18
N MET A 4 2.70 -54.95 -32.30
CA MET A 4 2.29 -53.58 -32.04
C MET A 4 3.28 -52.96 -31.01
N TRP A 5 4.02 -51.99 -31.44
CA TRP A 5 4.88 -51.17 -30.56
C TRP A 5 4.01 -50.06 -29.96
N ILE A 6 3.84 -50.11 -28.65
CA ILE A 6 3.22 -49.03 -27.88
C ILE A 6 4.34 -48.10 -27.42
N GLY A 7 4.46 -46.94 -28.07
CA GLY A 7 5.35 -45.87 -27.66
C GLY A 7 4.74 -45.11 -26.47
N LEU A 8 5.32 -45.27 -25.30
CA LEU A 8 4.99 -44.48 -24.09
C LEU A 8 5.62 -43.11 -24.22
N VAL A 9 4.85 -42.08 -24.58
CA VAL A 9 5.31 -40.67 -24.55
C VAL A 9 5.22 -40.18 -23.12
N LEU A 10 6.37 -40.08 -22.45
CA LEU A 10 6.51 -39.46 -21.13
C LEU A 10 6.53 -37.95 -21.30
N ALA A 11 5.38 -37.31 -21.13
CA ALA A 11 5.28 -35.85 -21.10
C ALA A 11 5.86 -35.35 -19.75
N ALA A 12 7.11 -34.90 -19.77
CA ALA A 12 7.74 -34.20 -18.65
C ALA A 12 7.06 -32.82 -18.52
N ALA A 13 6.13 -32.68 -17.58
CA ALA A 13 5.57 -31.41 -17.17
C ALA A 13 6.69 -30.56 -16.53
N MET A 14 7.28 -29.66 -17.29
CA MET A 14 8.15 -28.60 -16.72
C MET A 14 7.23 -27.67 -15.89
N VAL A 15 7.22 -27.87 -14.58
CA VAL A 15 6.66 -26.91 -13.63
C VAL A 15 7.61 -25.73 -13.63
N SER A 16 7.32 -24.72 -14.45
CA SER A 16 7.96 -23.42 -14.37
C SER A 16 7.55 -22.80 -13.02
N SER A 17 8.42 -22.87 -12.03
CA SER A 17 8.28 -22.09 -10.81
C SER A 17 8.45 -20.62 -11.21
N ALA A 18 7.34 -19.95 -11.52
CA ALA A 18 7.35 -18.50 -11.66
C ALA A 18 7.84 -17.91 -10.33
N PRO A 19 8.84 -17.03 -10.33
CA PRO A 19 9.28 -16.37 -9.10
C PRO A 19 8.07 -15.69 -8.49
N ALA A 20 7.76 -16.01 -7.23
CA ALA A 20 6.67 -15.38 -6.50
C ALA A 20 6.98 -13.87 -6.45
N GLN A 21 6.23 -13.09 -7.22
CA GLN A 21 6.41 -11.64 -7.29
C GLN A 21 6.17 -11.08 -5.89
N GLN A 22 7.22 -10.54 -5.29
CA GLN A 22 7.14 -9.98 -3.94
C GLN A 22 6.16 -8.79 -3.97
N LYS A 23 5.07 -8.88 -3.18
CA LYS A 23 4.07 -7.82 -3.09
C LYS A 23 4.72 -6.53 -2.59
N LYS A 24 4.36 -5.41 -3.21
CA LYS A 24 4.83 -4.08 -2.80
C LYS A 24 4.26 -3.72 -1.43
N ARG A 25 5.12 -3.27 -0.55
CA ARG A 25 4.73 -2.85 0.80
C ARG A 25 4.30 -1.40 0.78
N VAL A 26 3.04 -1.13 1.11
CA VAL A 26 2.49 0.23 1.10
C VAL A 26 1.86 0.58 2.44
N ALA A 27 1.84 1.86 2.76
CA ALA A 27 1.12 2.40 3.90
C ALA A 27 0.13 3.45 3.43
N VAL A 28 -1.08 3.44 3.99
CA VAL A 28 -2.12 4.42 3.69
C VAL A 28 -2.22 5.38 4.87
N MET A 29 -2.05 6.68 4.58
CA MET A 29 -2.21 7.75 5.57
C MET A 29 -3.67 8.20 5.62
N ASN A 30 -4.06 8.92 6.69
CA ASN A 30 -5.35 9.61 6.71
C ASN A 30 -5.45 10.59 5.56
N PHE A 31 -6.64 10.65 4.98
CA PHE A 31 -6.94 11.61 3.93
C PHE A 31 -7.34 12.95 4.55
N ASP A 32 -6.80 14.03 4.01
CA ASP A 32 -7.23 15.37 4.38
C ASP A 32 -8.67 15.61 3.89
N TYR A 33 -9.51 16.14 4.76
CA TYR A 33 -10.91 16.49 4.44
C TYR A 33 -11.27 17.93 4.81
N ALA A 34 -10.29 18.80 5.04
CA ALA A 34 -10.52 20.18 5.42
C ALA A 34 -11.44 20.91 4.44
N THR A 35 -11.28 20.65 3.14
CA THR A 35 -12.11 21.25 2.06
C THR A 35 -13.59 20.91 2.16
N VAL A 36 -13.92 19.73 2.70
CA VAL A 36 -15.31 19.22 2.78
C VAL A 36 -15.82 19.09 4.20
N LYS A 37 -15.07 19.58 5.18
CA LYS A 37 -15.38 19.44 6.61
C LYS A 37 -16.78 19.97 6.97
N SER A 38 -17.17 21.12 6.46
CA SER A 38 -18.50 21.70 6.71
C SER A 38 -19.63 20.85 6.14
N TYR A 39 -19.42 20.28 4.95
CA TYR A 39 -20.40 19.37 4.33
C TYR A 39 -20.51 18.06 5.09
N SER A 40 -19.39 17.49 5.52
CA SER A 40 -19.36 16.29 6.35
C SER A 40 -20.11 16.52 7.67
N ALA A 41 -19.83 17.60 8.37
CA ALA A 41 -20.52 17.96 9.62
C ALA A 41 -22.02 18.17 9.42
N ALA A 42 -22.44 18.78 8.32
CA ALA A 42 -23.85 18.96 7.99
C ALA A 42 -24.58 17.62 7.71
N ILE A 43 -23.88 16.67 7.12
CA ILE A 43 -24.42 15.35 6.78
C ILE A 43 -24.54 14.46 8.03
N PHE A 44 -23.48 14.38 8.83
CA PHE A 44 -23.43 13.48 10.01
C PHE A 44 -23.95 14.13 11.30
N GLY A 45 -24.07 15.47 11.32
CA GLY A 45 -24.46 16.23 12.51
C GLY A 45 -23.37 16.31 13.58
N THR A 46 -22.18 15.79 13.29
CA THR A 46 -20.99 15.76 14.16
C THR A 46 -19.73 15.89 13.30
N ASP A 47 -18.61 16.28 13.93
CA ASP A 47 -17.30 16.37 13.25
C ASP A 47 -16.66 14.98 13.18
N GLU A 48 -17.15 14.15 12.26
CA GLU A 48 -16.60 12.82 12.02
C GLU A 48 -15.32 12.87 11.19
N ASP A 49 -14.33 12.06 11.57
CA ASP A 49 -13.09 11.92 10.81
C ASP A 49 -13.31 11.03 9.58
N ILE A 50 -13.93 11.62 8.54
CA ILE A 50 -14.17 10.94 7.26
C ILE A 50 -12.87 10.59 6.55
N GLY A 51 -11.79 11.32 6.83
CA GLY A 51 -10.47 11.06 6.26
C GLY A 51 -9.90 9.73 6.73
N LYS A 52 -10.12 9.39 8.00
CA LYS A 52 -9.78 8.09 8.57
C LYS A 52 -10.66 7.00 7.98
N GLY A 53 -12.00 7.19 7.97
CA GLY A 53 -12.93 6.16 7.49
C GLY A 53 -12.69 5.79 6.03
N ILE A 54 -12.40 6.76 5.17
CA ILE A 54 -12.05 6.52 3.76
C ILE A 54 -10.69 5.85 3.63
N ALA A 55 -9.69 6.20 4.46
CA ALA A 55 -8.41 5.53 4.47
C ALA A 55 -8.55 4.04 4.84
N ASP A 56 -9.36 3.72 5.86
CA ASP A 56 -9.61 2.34 6.29
C ASP A 56 -10.30 1.52 5.17
N LEU A 57 -11.25 2.10 4.44
CA LEU A 57 -11.90 1.47 3.28
C LEU A 57 -10.90 1.23 2.13
N ILE A 58 -10.02 2.19 1.85
CA ILE A 58 -8.97 2.03 0.84
C ILE A 58 -7.99 0.92 1.23
N VAL A 59 -7.61 0.83 2.51
CA VAL A 59 -6.78 -0.28 3.04
C VAL A 59 -7.44 -1.62 2.76
N GLU A 60 -8.72 -1.77 3.10
CA GLU A 60 -9.47 -3.00 2.86
C GLU A 60 -9.44 -3.40 1.38
N LYS A 61 -9.76 -2.47 0.46
CA LYS A 61 -9.77 -2.74 -0.98
C LYS A 61 -8.39 -3.08 -1.54
N LEU A 62 -7.33 -2.41 -1.08
CA LEU A 62 -5.96 -2.71 -1.49
C LEU A 62 -5.48 -4.09 -1.00
N VAL A 63 -5.86 -4.48 0.22
CA VAL A 63 -5.58 -5.83 0.74
C VAL A 63 -6.33 -6.89 -0.08
N GLN A 64 -7.61 -6.66 -0.38
CA GLN A 64 -8.43 -7.57 -1.19
C GLN A 64 -7.90 -7.72 -2.62
N SER A 65 -7.32 -6.66 -3.20
CA SER A 65 -6.72 -6.72 -4.55
C SER A 65 -5.54 -7.69 -4.64
N GLY A 66 -4.88 -7.99 -3.52
CA GLY A 66 -3.73 -8.87 -3.45
C GLY A 66 -2.44 -8.33 -4.09
N GLN A 67 -2.46 -7.13 -4.67
CA GLN A 67 -1.32 -6.48 -5.32
C GLN A 67 -0.30 -5.93 -4.32
N TYR A 68 -0.77 -5.54 -3.12
CA TYR A 68 0.01 -4.89 -2.10
C TYR A 68 0.07 -5.69 -0.80
N SER A 69 1.13 -5.48 -0.03
CA SER A 69 1.20 -5.80 1.39
C SER A 69 1.01 -4.48 2.15
N VAL A 70 -0.17 -4.27 2.71
CA VAL A 70 -0.50 -3.01 3.40
C VAL A 70 -0.02 -3.08 4.84
N ILE A 71 0.70 -2.05 5.28
CA ILE A 71 1.23 -1.92 6.64
C ILE A 71 0.19 -1.19 7.49
N GLU A 72 -0.11 -1.77 8.66
CA GLU A 72 -1.08 -1.24 9.60
C GLU A 72 -0.71 0.16 10.10
N ARG A 73 -1.66 1.10 10.03
CA ARG A 73 -1.45 2.50 10.38
C ARG A 73 -1.11 2.71 11.87
N LYS A 74 -1.68 1.90 12.77
CA LYS A 74 -1.36 1.99 14.21
C LYS A 74 0.13 1.78 14.48
N ALA A 75 0.81 0.97 13.67
CA ALA A 75 2.26 0.81 13.74
C ALA A 75 2.99 2.09 13.31
N LEU A 76 2.47 2.80 12.30
CA LEU A 76 2.96 4.12 11.86
C LEU A 76 2.78 5.17 12.95
N ASP A 77 1.58 5.30 13.50
CA ASP A 77 1.25 6.30 14.53
C ASP A 77 2.13 6.14 15.78
N LYS A 78 2.42 4.90 16.18
CA LYS A 78 3.30 4.61 17.31
C LYS A 78 4.73 5.09 17.06
N ILE A 79 5.28 4.82 15.87
CA ILE A 79 6.64 5.26 15.51
C ILE A 79 6.71 6.78 15.37
N ILE A 80 5.68 7.42 14.81
CA ILE A 80 5.57 8.88 14.70
C ILE A 80 5.54 9.51 16.09
N ALA A 81 4.78 8.94 17.01
CA ALA A 81 4.71 9.41 18.39
C ALA A 81 6.04 9.28 19.13
N GLU A 82 6.75 8.17 18.95
CA GLU A 82 8.08 7.93 19.54
C GLU A 82 9.16 8.88 19.00
N GLN A 83 9.00 9.35 17.75
CA GLN A 83 9.95 10.24 17.07
C GLN A 83 9.62 11.75 17.28
N ASN A 84 8.60 12.09 18.08
CA ASN A 84 8.14 13.47 18.30
C ASN A 84 7.80 14.25 17.02
N PHE A 85 7.30 13.59 15.99
CA PHE A 85 6.83 14.25 14.78
C PHE A 85 5.55 15.06 15.04
N SER A 86 5.55 16.34 14.69
CA SER A 86 4.36 17.18 14.83
C SER A 86 3.28 16.84 13.81
N ASN A 87 2.00 17.07 14.19
CA ASN A 87 0.87 16.81 13.31
C ASN A 87 0.85 17.64 12.01
N SER A 88 1.56 18.80 12.02
CA SER A 88 1.69 19.68 10.85
C SER A 88 2.54 19.08 9.72
N ASP A 89 3.42 18.13 10.04
CA ASP A 89 4.35 17.55 9.06
C ASP A 89 3.77 16.37 8.28
N ARG A 90 2.52 15.97 8.57
CA ARG A 90 1.86 14.83 7.91
C ARG A 90 1.58 15.05 6.42
N ALA A 91 1.47 16.30 6.00
CA ALA A 91 1.19 16.66 4.61
C ALA A 91 2.46 16.79 3.75
N ASP A 92 3.65 16.84 4.36
CA ASP A 92 4.91 16.93 3.63
C ASP A 92 5.38 15.56 3.15
N SER A 93 5.62 15.44 1.84
CA SER A 93 6.08 14.20 1.21
C SER A 93 7.45 13.72 1.74
N ASN A 94 8.34 14.63 2.13
CA ASN A 94 9.66 14.28 2.66
C ASN A 94 9.58 13.64 4.05
N THR A 95 8.69 14.14 4.89
CA THR A 95 8.45 13.59 6.24
C THR A 95 7.77 12.24 6.15
N ALA A 96 6.76 12.11 5.27
CA ALA A 96 6.10 10.86 4.98
C ALA A 96 7.11 9.79 4.49
N ALA A 97 8.03 10.16 3.60
CA ALA A 97 9.07 9.25 3.11
C ALA A 97 10.04 8.79 4.21
N LYS A 98 10.44 9.68 5.15
CA LYS A 98 11.29 9.30 6.28
C LYS A 98 10.63 8.26 7.19
N ILE A 99 9.36 8.46 7.52
CA ILE A 99 8.57 7.55 8.36
C ILE A 99 8.47 6.17 7.70
N ALA A 100 8.15 6.15 6.42
CA ALA A 100 7.99 4.91 5.67
C ALA A 100 9.28 4.12 5.52
N ARG A 101 10.44 4.82 5.41
CA ARG A 101 11.74 4.16 5.37
C ARG A 101 12.03 3.40 6.67
N ILE A 102 11.65 3.97 7.82
CA ILE A 102 11.77 3.30 9.13
C ILE A 102 10.93 2.01 9.16
N LEU A 103 9.77 2.01 8.54
CA LEU A 103 8.86 0.85 8.49
C LEU A 103 9.20 -0.16 7.40
N GLY A 104 10.15 0.15 6.54
CA GLY A 104 10.47 -0.69 5.38
C GLY A 104 9.33 -0.77 4.38
N VAL A 105 8.60 0.34 4.15
CA VAL A 105 7.51 0.48 3.18
C VAL A 105 8.08 1.00 1.86
N ASP A 106 7.61 0.49 0.74
CA ASP A 106 8.08 0.89 -0.59
C ASP A 106 7.41 2.20 -1.05
N ALA A 107 6.14 2.41 -0.65
CA ALA A 107 5.44 3.66 -0.94
C ALA A 107 4.43 4.04 0.14
N ILE A 108 4.17 5.33 0.25
CA ILE A 108 3.06 5.91 1.01
C ILE A 108 1.97 6.36 0.05
N ILE A 109 0.72 6.06 0.43
CA ILE A 109 -0.49 6.58 -0.22
C ILE A 109 -1.08 7.63 0.72
N THR A 110 -1.17 8.87 0.23
CA THR A 110 -1.79 10.00 0.94
C THR A 110 -2.68 10.77 -0.01
N GLY A 111 -3.64 11.52 0.51
CA GLY A 111 -4.56 12.25 -0.36
C GLY A 111 -5.50 13.17 0.37
N SER A 112 -6.50 13.64 -0.36
CA SER A 112 -7.55 14.51 0.15
C SER A 112 -8.92 14.15 -0.42
N ILE A 113 -9.95 14.40 0.36
CA ILE A 113 -11.34 14.31 -0.07
C ILE A 113 -11.72 15.66 -0.65
N THR A 114 -11.99 15.70 -1.96
CA THR A 114 -12.21 16.92 -2.71
C THR A 114 -13.69 17.25 -2.89
N GLN A 115 -14.55 16.22 -2.81
CA GLN A 115 -16.01 16.36 -2.86
C GLN A 115 -16.65 15.37 -1.89
N PHE A 116 -17.66 15.82 -1.15
CA PHE A 116 -18.38 14.94 -0.22
C PHE A 116 -19.77 15.50 0.04
N GLY A 117 -20.83 14.80 -0.38
CA GLY A 117 -22.20 15.19 -0.11
C GLY A 117 -23.08 15.29 -1.34
N ARG A 118 -23.96 16.31 -1.38
CA ARG A 118 -24.91 16.52 -2.50
C ARG A 118 -24.22 17.21 -3.69
N ASP A 119 -24.67 16.87 -4.89
CA ASP A 119 -24.27 17.60 -6.09
C ASP A 119 -25.03 18.95 -6.14
N ASP A 120 -24.37 20.01 -5.63
CA ASP A 120 -24.94 21.35 -5.60
C ASP A 120 -25.11 22.00 -7.00
N LYS A 121 -24.59 21.39 -8.06
CA LYS A 121 -24.73 21.88 -9.42
C LYS A 121 -26.18 21.81 -9.93
N SER A 122 -27.01 20.97 -9.33
CA SER A 122 -28.45 20.91 -9.66
C SER A 122 -29.29 22.00 -8.98
N MET A 123 -28.74 22.75 -8.02
CA MET A 123 -29.44 23.87 -7.35
C MET A 123 -29.27 25.22 -8.06
N GLY A 124 -28.44 25.29 -9.10
CA GLY A 124 -28.06 26.59 -9.73
C GLY A 124 -28.98 27.13 -10.83
N VAL A 125 -29.99 26.38 -11.25
CA VAL A 125 -30.89 26.86 -12.35
C VAL A 125 -32.36 26.71 -11.95
N GLY A 126 -32.82 27.49 -10.98
CA GLY A 126 -34.24 27.49 -10.66
C GLY A 126 -34.66 28.07 -9.32
N GLY A 127 -33.72 28.54 -8.50
CA GLY A 127 -34.02 28.89 -7.10
C GLY A 127 -34.78 30.21 -6.90
N GLY A 128 -34.85 31.12 -7.87
CA GLY A 128 -35.47 32.43 -7.69
C GLY A 128 -36.67 32.72 -8.59
N ALA A 129 -36.53 32.43 -9.86
CA ALA A 129 -37.57 32.85 -10.85
C ALA A 129 -38.68 31.80 -11.06
N ALA A 130 -38.37 30.50 -10.94
CA ALA A 130 -39.36 29.44 -11.13
C ALA A 130 -40.38 29.37 -9.98
N ASN A 131 -39.98 29.74 -8.76
CA ASN A 131 -40.89 29.75 -7.60
C ASN A 131 -41.94 30.87 -7.66
N VAL A 132 -41.66 31.99 -8.34
CA VAL A 132 -42.59 33.08 -8.47
C VAL A 132 -43.64 32.82 -9.56
N ILE A 133 -43.29 32.09 -10.60
CA ILE A 133 -44.18 31.76 -11.72
C ILE A 133 -45.10 30.58 -11.39
N SER A 134 -44.61 29.56 -10.64
CA SER A 134 -45.41 28.40 -10.31
C SER A 134 -46.50 28.67 -9.25
N GLY A 135 -46.30 29.68 -8.38
CA GLY A 135 -47.29 30.08 -7.39
C GLY A 135 -48.53 30.74 -8.01
N HIS A 136 -48.46 31.26 -9.24
CA HIS A 136 -49.55 31.97 -9.90
C HIS A 136 -50.44 31.11 -10.78
N PHE A 137 -49.96 29.89 -11.17
CA PHE A 137 -50.67 29.00 -12.09
C PHE A 137 -51.16 27.69 -11.46
N GLY A 138 -51.13 27.54 -10.15
CA GLY A 138 -51.72 26.34 -9.46
C GLY A 138 -51.14 24.98 -9.87
N MET A 139 -50.01 24.98 -10.55
CA MET A 139 -49.29 23.71 -10.80
C MET A 139 -48.61 23.28 -9.53
N GLY A 140 -49.12 22.22 -8.94
CA GLY A 140 -48.56 21.57 -7.72
C GLY A 140 -47.07 21.33 -7.88
N HIS A 141 -46.28 21.74 -6.87
CA HIS A 141 -44.88 21.45 -6.80
C HIS A 141 -44.67 19.94 -6.83
N VAL A 142 -44.31 19.39 -7.95
CA VAL A 142 -43.71 18.04 -7.98
C VAL A 142 -42.33 18.18 -7.38
N LYS A 143 -42.23 18.07 -6.04
CA LYS A 143 -40.96 17.83 -5.37
C LYS A 143 -40.51 16.45 -5.76
N THR A 144 -39.76 16.32 -6.83
CA THR A 144 -38.93 15.14 -7.04
C THR A 144 -37.83 15.18 -6.00
N ASN A 145 -38.03 14.45 -4.92
CA ASN A 145 -37.00 14.24 -3.88
C ASN A 145 -35.95 13.23 -4.43
N ASP A 146 -35.19 13.66 -5.40
CA ASP A 146 -34.08 12.86 -5.89
C ASP A 146 -32.87 13.17 -5.00
N ALA A 147 -32.46 12.22 -4.18
CA ALA A 147 -31.22 12.33 -3.41
C ALA A 147 -30.06 11.87 -4.30
N LYS A 148 -29.11 12.76 -4.55
CA LYS A 148 -27.86 12.47 -5.26
C LYS A 148 -26.69 12.75 -4.34
N ALA A 149 -25.78 11.77 -4.18
CA ALA A 149 -24.52 11.91 -3.49
C ALA A 149 -23.35 11.86 -4.47
N VAL A 150 -22.35 12.70 -4.23
CA VAL A 150 -21.10 12.74 -4.99
C VAL A 150 -19.94 12.72 -4.01
N VAL A 151 -18.96 11.87 -4.27
CA VAL A 151 -17.72 11.77 -3.49
C VAL A 151 -16.54 11.78 -4.45
N GLY A 152 -15.59 12.69 -4.22
CA GLY A 152 -14.36 12.80 -4.96
C GLY A 152 -13.17 12.63 -4.03
N ILE A 153 -12.25 11.73 -4.37
CA ILE A 153 -11.04 11.43 -3.60
C ILE A 153 -9.85 11.62 -4.53
N SER A 154 -8.83 12.35 -4.09
CA SER A 154 -7.56 12.50 -4.78
C SER A 154 -6.47 11.82 -3.95
N ALA A 155 -5.64 10.99 -4.55
CA ALA A 155 -4.54 10.34 -3.88
C ALA A 155 -3.23 10.46 -4.66
N ARG A 156 -2.10 10.41 -3.92
CA ARG A 156 -0.74 10.34 -4.45
C ARG A 156 -0.06 9.14 -3.84
N MET A 157 0.69 8.44 -4.68
CA MET A 157 1.59 7.37 -4.28
C MET A 157 3.02 7.92 -4.31
N ILE A 158 3.68 7.94 -3.17
CA ILE A 158 4.99 8.57 -2.96
C ILE A 158 6.00 7.46 -2.68
N ASN A 159 7.07 7.40 -3.47
CA ASN A 159 8.20 6.52 -3.22
C ASN A 159 8.91 6.91 -1.93
N THR A 160 9.19 5.96 -1.05
CA THR A 160 9.79 6.22 0.26
C THR A 160 11.30 6.48 0.20
N ASP A 161 11.97 5.97 -0.82
CA ASP A 161 13.42 6.14 -0.97
C ASP A 161 13.78 7.49 -1.61
N THR A 162 13.01 7.93 -2.62
CA THR A 162 13.29 9.14 -3.40
C THR A 162 12.38 10.32 -3.06
N ALA A 163 11.28 10.08 -2.33
CA ALA A 163 10.20 11.04 -2.08
C ALA A 163 9.48 11.54 -3.35
N GLU A 164 9.67 10.85 -4.48
CA GLU A 164 9.00 11.19 -5.74
C GLU A 164 7.55 10.71 -5.75
N ILE A 165 6.68 11.49 -6.35
CA ILE A 165 5.29 11.11 -6.62
C ILE A 165 5.27 10.19 -7.84
N ILE A 166 5.06 8.89 -7.62
CA ILE A 166 4.99 7.89 -8.68
C ILE A 166 3.68 7.94 -9.43
N ALA A 167 2.60 8.22 -8.70
CA ALA A 167 1.26 8.31 -9.25
C ALA A 167 0.44 9.36 -8.53
N ALA A 168 -0.42 10.04 -9.30
CA ALA A 168 -1.49 10.88 -8.79
C ALA A 168 -2.78 10.42 -9.46
N VAL A 169 -3.74 9.97 -8.66
CA VAL A 169 -4.98 9.36 -9.11
C VAL A 169 -6.18 10.04 -8.46
N LYS A 170 -7.34 9.92 -9.09
CA LYS A 170 -8.60 10.48 -8.58
C LYS A 170 -9.68 9.44 -8.70
N GLY A 171 -10.39 9.17 -7.61
CA GLY A 171 -11.60 8.36 -7.60
C GLY A 171 -12.83 9.25 -7.52
N LEU A 172 -13.83 8.96 -8.34
CA LEU A 172 -15.11 9.63 -8.33
C LEU A 172 -16.23 8.61 -8.17
N GLY A 173 -17.14 8.87 -7.21
CA GLY A 173 -18.30 8.03 -6.98
C GLY A 173 -19.57 8.86 -6.93
N GLU A 174 -20.57 8.42 -7.67
CA GLU A 174 -21.91 9.03 -7.68
C GLU A 174 -22.96 7.96 -7.36
N SER A 175 -23.94 8.32 -6.55
CA SER A 175 -25.12 7.49 -6.30
C SER A 175 -26.36 8.37 -6.22
N SER A 176 -27.48 7.89 -6.75
CA SER A 176 -28.76 8.58 -6.71
C SER A 176 -29.89 7.60 -6.51
N ARG A 177 -30.90 8.00 -5.72
CA ARG A 177 -32.16 7.24 -5.54
C ARG A 177 -33.33 8.21 -5.50
N LYS A 178 -34.43 7.85 -6.19
CA LYS A 178 -35.67 8.60 -6.19
C LYS A 178 -36.46 8.35 -4.91
N GLY A 179 -36.99 9.40 -4.32
CA GLY A 179 -37.91 9.30 -3.18
C GLY A 179 -37.25 8.96 -1.84
N THR A 180 -35.92 9.07 -1.72
CA THR A 180 -35.18 8.76 -0.48
C THR A 180 -34.29 9.91 -0.02
N SER A 181 -33.86 9.89 1.26
CA SER A 181 -32.81 10.78 1.78
C SER A 181 -31.43 10.20 1.53
N LEU A 182 -30.34 10.99 1.74
CA LEU A 182 -28.96 10.52 1.60
C LEU A 182 -28.64 9.27 2.44
N PHE A 183 -29.40 9.03 3.52
CA PHE A 183 -29.26 7.87 4.41
C PHE A 183 -30.34 6.79 4.22
N GLY A 184 -31.18 6.89 3.17
CA GLY A 184 -32.27 5.93 2.92
C GLY A 184 -33.56 6.27 3.66
N ALA A 185 -34.64 5.48 3.42
CA ALA A 185 -35.98 5.69 4.00
C ALA A 185 -36.04 5.52 5.53
N GLY A 186 -35.01 4.99 6.17
CA GLY A 186 -34.93 4.70 7.61
C GLY A 186 -34.18 5.76 8.44
N GLY A 187 -34.00 6.95 7.93
CA GLY A 187 -33.54 8.19 8.59
C GLY A 187 -32.75 8.03 9.90
N GLY A 188 -31.54 7.54 9.88
CA GLY A 188 -30.68 7.58 11.02
C GLY A 188 -29.40 6.77 10.75
N ALA A 189 -28.30 7.45 10.48
CA ALA A 189 -27.03 6.90 10.91
C ALA A 189 -27.20 6.65 12.41
N SER A 190 -27.06 5.41 12.87
CA SER A 190 -27.30 5.00 14.25
C SER A 190 -26.49 5.91 15.18
N ARG A 191 -27.14 6.85 15.85
CA ARG A 191 -26.58 7.72 16.88
C ARG A 191 -26.35 6.90 18.17
N ALA A 192 -25.63 5.83 18.10
CA ALA A 192 -25.08 5.17 19.26
C ALA A 192 -23.65 5.69 19.40
N GLY A 193 -23.44 6.72 20.23
CA GLY A 193 -22.20 7.19 20.86
C GLY A 193 -20.80 6.86 20.35
N GLY A 194 -20.66 6.32 19.16
CA GLY A 194 -19.41 5.99 18.43
C GLY A 194 -19.51 6.51 17.02
N GLY A 195 -18.41 7.00 16.46
CA GLY A 195 -18.30 7.57 15.12
C GLY A 195 -18.89 6.70 14.02
N VAL A 196 -19.12 7.30 12.84
CA VAL A 196 -19.66 6.57 11.68
C VAL A 196 -18.60 5.60 11.14
N ASP A 197 -18.90 4.31 11.28
CA ASP A 197 -18.04 3.26 10.69
C ASP A 197 -18.35 3.13 9.19
N MET A 198 -17.45 3.69 8.39
CA MET A 198 -17.57 3.70 6.92
C MET A 198 -17.32 2.34 6.28
N THR A 199 -16.75 1.38 7.02
CA THR A 199 -16.57 0.00 6.56
C THR A 199 -17.78 -0.88 6.85
N SER A 200 -18.75 -0.37 7.64
CA SER A 200 -19.95 -1.13 8.01
C SER A 200 -20.91 -1.33 6.83
N SER A 201 -21.57 -2.49 6.82
CA SER A 201 -22.61 -2.80 5.84
C SER A 201 -23.80 -1.83 5.91
N ASN A 202 -24.10 -1.28 7.08
CA ASN A 202 -25.17 -0.29 7.24
C ASN A 202 -24.82 1.03 6.55
N PHE A 203 -23.57 1.49 6.62
CA PHE A 203 -23.13 2.70 5.93
C PHE A 203 -23.10 2.47 4.42
N SER A 204 -22.54 1.35 3.95
CA SER A 204 -22.43 1.03 2.51
C SER A 204 -23.78 0.95 1.78
N GLN A 205 -24.87 0.68 2.51
CA GLN A 205 -26.22 0.67 1.96
C GLN A 205 -26.86 2.06 1.84
N THR A 206 -26.26 3.10 2.41
CA THR A 206 -26.70 4.48 2.25
C THR A 206 -26.28 5.03 0.88
N ILE A 207 -26.95 6.08 0.39
CA ILE A 207 -26.61 6.71 -0.89
C ILE A 207 -25.19 7.31 -0.83
N ILE A 208 -24.83 7.92 0.29
CA ILE A 208 -23.49 8.47 0.49
C ILE A 208 -22.44 7.37 0.63
N GLY A 209 -22.76 6.27 1.33
CA GLY A 209 -21.89 5.11 1.45
C GLY A 209 -21.61 4.44 0.11
N GLU A 210 -22.63 4.28 -0.73
CA GLU A 210 -22.48 3.76 -2.09
C GLU A 210 -21.59 4.67 -2.97
N ALA A 211 -21.73 5.99 -2.84
CA ALA A 211 -20.85 6.94 -3.53
C ALA A 211 -19.40 6.86 -3.02
N VAL A 212 -19.20 6.73 -1.70
CA VAL A 212 -17.87 6.53 -1.11
C VAL A 212 -17.23 5.23 -1.62
N ASP A 213 -18.00 4.12 -1.64
CA ASP A 213 -17.50 2.82 -2.10
C ASP A 213 -17.08 2.87 -3.57
N LYS A 214 -17.88 3.49 -4.44
CA LYS A 214 -17.56 3.69 -5.87
C LYS A 214 -16.30 4.53 -6.04
N ALA A 215 -16.17 5.65 -5.31
CA ALA A 215 -14.99 6.50 -5.37
C ALA A 215 -13.72 5.78 -4.91
N ALA A 216 -13.80 5.02 -3.81
CA ALA A 216 -12.70 4.22 -3.31
C ALA A 216 -12.32 3.07 -4.27
N THR A 217 -13.31 2.42 -4.88
CA THR A 217 -13.10 1.36 -5.87
C THR A 217 -12.39 1.88 -7.11
N ASP A 218 -12.86 2.99 -7.67
CA ASP A 218 -12.24 3.65 -8.83
C ASP A 218 -10.78 4.07 -8.50
N LEU A 219 -10.58 4.70 -7.34
CA LEU A 219 -9.23 5.07 -6.87
C LEU A 219 -8.30 3.86 -6.75
N CYS A 220 -8.76 2.78 -6.12
CA CYS A 220 -7.95 1.58 -5.91
C CYS A 220 -7.64 0.85 -7.22
N ALA A 221 -8.55 0.85 -8.20
CA ALA A 221 -8.29 0.31 -9.52
C ALA A 221 -7.11 1.03 -10.19
N GLN A 222 -7.14 2.38 -10.19
CA GLN A 222 -6.06 3.19 -10.72
C GLN A 222 -4.74 3.01 -9.96
N LEU A 223 -4.77 2.88 -8.62
CA LEU A 223 -3.58 2.58 -7.81
C LEU A 223 -2.97 1.22 -8.17
N ASN A 224 -3.82 0.20 -8.38
CA ASN A 224 -3.38 -1.15 -8.76
C ASN A 224 -2.64 -1.16 -10.11
N GLU A 225 -3.11 -0.38 -11.09
CA GLU A 225 -2.42 -0.21 -12.38
C GLU A 225 -1.02 0.39 -12.23
N GLN A 226 -0.81 1.23 -11.20
CA GLN A 226 0.48 1.86 -10.94
C GLN A 226 1.44 1.00 -10.08
N ALA A 227 0.99 -0.15 -9.57
CA ALA A 227 1.80 -1.02 -8.70
C ALA A 227 3.13 -1.43 -9.34
N SER A 228 3.13 -1.66 -10.66
CA SER A 228 4.33 -2.03 -11.43
C SER A 228 5.39 -0.93 -11.52
N LYS A 229 5.02 0.33 -11.34
CA LYS A 229 5.93 1.48 -11.34
C LYS A 229 6.74 1.59 -10.05
N LEU A 230 6.29 0.92 -8.99
CA LEU A 230 7.06 0.86 -7.75
C LEU A 230 8.32 0.02 -7.96
N PRO A 231 9.50 0.54 -7.59
CA PRO A 231 10.74 -0.21 -7.72
C PRO A 231 10.65 -1.52 -6.92
N ASN A 232 11.26 -2.58 -7.43
CA ASN A 232 11.44 -3.78 -6.65
C ASN A 232 12.49 -3.49 -5.58
N ARG A 233 12.11 -3.59 -4.32
CA ARG A 233 13.07 -3.51 -3.24
C ARG A 233 13.95 -4.75 -3.29
N VAL A 234 15.18 -4.60 -3.72
CA VAL A 234 16.18 -5.64 -3.56
C VAL A 234 16.55 -5.66 -2.08
N VAL A 235 16.04 -6.62 -1.34
CA VAL A 235 16.52 -6.85 0.03
C VAL A 235 17.95 -7.33 -0.09
N VAL A 236 18.90 -6.43 0.14
CA VAL A 236 20.31 -6.80 0.17
C VAL A 236 20.55 -7.57 1.47
N ILE A 237 20.50 -8.89 1.39
CA ILE A 237 20.88 -9.74 2.49
C ILE A 237 22.41 -9.73 2.57
N SER A 238 22.95 -9.35 3.71
CA SER A 238 24.39 -9.37 3.98
C SER A 238 24.68 -10.03 5.31
N GLY A 239 25.72 -10.80 5.35
CA GLY A 239 26.19 -11.52 6.54
C GLY A 239 27.65 -11.90 6.39
N MET A 240 28.12 -12.78 7.27
CA MET A 240 29.48 -13.33 7.26
C MET A 240 29.43 -14.86 7.40
N VAL A 241 30.44 -15.50 6.87
CA VAL A 241 30.71 -16.90 7.09
C VAL A 241 31.20 -17.09 8.53
N ALA A 242 30.41 -17.79 9.34
CA ALA A 242 30.73 -18.11 10.72
C ALA A 242 31.60 -19.39 10.80
N ASP A 243 31.31 -20.36 9.95
CA ASP A 243 32.10 -21.59 9.80
C ASP A 243 32.15 -22.06 8.34
N ALA A 244 33.27 -22.70 7.97
CA ALA A 244 33.49 -23.21 6.62
C ALA A 244 34.15 -24.57 6.70
N THR A 245 33.37 -25.64 6.61
CA THR A 245 33.86 -27.01 6.76
C THR A 245 33.31 -27.89 5.63
N GLY A 246 34.19 -28.60 4.91
CA GLY A 246 33.80 -29.64 3.95
C GLY A 246 32.91 -29.19 2.79
N GLY A 247 32.95 -27.90 2.39
CA GLY A 247 32.08 -27.38 1.36
C GLY A 247 30.71 -26.89 1.88
N THR A 248 30.46 -27.04 3.17
CA THR A 248 29.28 -26.46 3.84
C THR A 248 29.68 -25.19 4.57
N LEU A 249 28.87 -24.14 4.45
CA LEU A 249 29.04 -22.87 5.16
C LEU A 249 27.93 -22.69 6.19
N VAL A 250 28.31 -22.23 7.37
CA VAL A 250 27.38 -21.67 8.35
C VAL A 250 27.50 -20.14 8.28
N LEU A 251 26.36 -19.46 8.14
CA LEU A 251 26.28 -18.00 8.02
C LEU A 251 25.63 -17.40 9.25
N ASN A 252 26.03 -16.19 9.65
CA ASN A 252 25.43 -15.43 10.75
C ASN A 252 24.22 -14.59 10.30
N VAL A 253 23.50 -15.05 9.28
CA VAL A 253 22.31 -14.40 8.72
C VAL A 253 21.24 -15.45 8.48
N GLY A 254 20.01 -15.15 8.87
CA GLY A 254 18.89 -16.09 8.82
C GLY A 254 17.58 -15.44 8.33
N SER A 255 16.46 -16.06 8.69
CA SER A 255 15.12 -15.64 8.24
C SER A 255 14.72 -14.24 8.70
N ARG A 256 15.28 -13.72 9.80
CA ARG A 256 15.07 -12.31 10.21
C ARG A 256 15.55 -11.30 9.18
N ALA A 257 16.58 -11.66 8.39
CA ALA A 257 17.06 -10.82 7.29
C ALA A 257 16.34 -11.07 5.97
N GLY A 258 15.34 -11.95 5.97
CA GLY A 258 14.57 -12.31 4.78
C GLY A 258 15.15 -13.47 3.98
N LEU A 259 16.17 -14.17 4.50
CA LEU A 259 16.79 -15.32 3.85
C LEU A 259 15.85 -16.53 3.86
N LYS A 260 15.86 -17.28 2.76
CA LYS A 260 15.05 -18.50 2.58
C LYS A 260 15.89 -19.65 2.05
N VAL A 261 15.42 -20.86 2.30
CA VAL A 261 15.98 -22.07 1.68
C VAL A 261 15.89 -21.96 0.15
N GLY A 262 16.98 -22.26 -0.53
CA GLY A 262 17.11 -22.12 -1.98
C GLY A 262 17.70 -20.79 -2.45
N ASP A 263 17.81 -19.78 -1.58
CA ASP A 263 18.45 -18.50 -1.92
C ASP A 263 19.94 -18.71 -2.25
N ARG A 264 20.44 -17.87 -3.16
CA ARG A 264 21.85 -17.87 -3.55
C ARG A 264 22.51 -16.59 -3.09
N LEU A 265 23.61 -16.72 -2.36
CA LEU A 265 24.40 -15.59 -1.91
C LEU A 265 25.81 -15.69 -2.51
N GLU A 266 26.36 -14.53 -2.87
CA GLU A 266 27.72 -14.40 -3.30
C GLU A 266 28.66 -14.33 -2.09
N VAL A 267 29.66 -15.19 -2.05
CA VAL A 267 30.69 -15.17 -1.00
C VAL A 267 31.85 -14.31 -1.49
N ARG A 268 32.23 -13.32 -0.69
CA ARG A 268 33.27 -12.34 -1.01
C ARG A 268 34.33 -12.30 0.08
N ARG A 269 35.59 -12.17 -0.32
CA ARG A 269 36.70 -11.98 0.60
C ARG A 269 37.20 -10.56 0.54
N LYS A 270 37.25 -9.92 1.71
CA LYS A 270 37.83 -8.61 1.86
C LYS A 270 39.33 -8.64 1.60
N ILE A 271 39.81 -7.80 0.70
CA ILE A 271 41.22 -7.63 0.38
C ILE A 271 41.83 -6.48 1.18
N ARG A 272 41.19 -5.29 1.12
CA ARG A 272 41.68 -4.11 1.84
C ARG A 272 40.57 -3.09 2.02
N ASP A 273 40.77 -2.21 3.01
CA ASP A 273 39.96 -1.02 3.20
C ASP A 273 40.62 0.18 2.52
N VAL A 274 39.79 0.96 1.80
CA VAL A 274 40.17 2.28 1.32
C VAL A 274 39.68 3.28 2.34
N LYS A 275 40.61 4.06 2.88
CA LYS A 275 40.31 5.10 3.88
C LYS A 275 40.35 6.47 3.24
N ASP A 276 39.48 7.34 3.70
CA ASP A 276 39.50 8.75 3.38
C ASP A 276 40.81 9.37 3.93
N PRO A 277 41.64 9.98 3.11
CA PRO A 277 42.93 10.55 3.56
C PRO A 277 42.75 11.72 4.53
N ALA A 278 41.64 12.44 4.48
CA ALA A 278 41.35 13.58 5.35
C ALA A 278 40.80 13.18 6.73
N THR A 279 39.96 12.13 6.75
CA THR A 279 39.23 11.76 7.98
C THR A 279 39.69 10.41 8.58
N GLY A 280 40.49 9.64 7.86
CA GLY A 280 40.92 8.28 8.26
C GLY A 280 39.78 7.24 8.27
N LYS A 281 38.54 7.62 7.97
CA LYS A 281 37.39 6.73 7.95
C LYS A 281 37.43 5.80 6.73
N VAL A 282 36.98 4.56 6.90
CA VAL A 282 36.84 3.62 5.80
C VAL A 282 35.68 4.09 4.90
N ILE A 283 36.00 4.41 3.63
CA ILE A 283 35.02 4.82 2.62
C ILE A 283 34.57 3.64 1.75
N ARG A 284 35.42 2.61 1.60
CA ARG A 284 35.10 1.43 0.81
C ARG A 284 35.98 0.26 1.22
N SER A 285 35.41 -0.94 1.29
CA SER A 285 36.17 -2.20 1.33
C SER A 285 36.25 -2.79 -0.08
N ILE A 286 37.44 -3.16 -0.51
CA ILE A 286 37.64 -3.88 -1.77
C ILE A 286 37.55 -5.36 -1.47
N GLU A 287 36.62 -6.03 -2.16
CA GLU A 287 36.30 -7.44 -1.97
C GLU A 287 36.41 -8.19 -3.31
N ASN A 288 36.91 -9.41 -3.29
CA ASN A 288 36.89 -10.31 -4.43
C ASN A 288 35.84 -11.41 -4.23
N LYS A 289 35.16 -11.80 -5.29
CA LYS A 289 34.28 -12.96 -5.30
C LYS A 289 35.09 -14.24 -5.09
N VAL A 290 34.69 -15.06 -4.13
CA VAL A 290 35.29 -16.36 -3.80
C VAL A 290 34.46 -17.50 -4.39
N GLY A 291 33.14 -17.33 -4.38
CA GLY A 291 32.19 -18.32 -4.90
C GLY A 291 30.75 -17.93 -4.57
N GLU A 292 29.88 -18.92 -4.60
CA GLU A 292 28.45 -18.80 -4.28
C GLU A 292 28.05 -19.85 -3.26
N VAL A 293 27.13 -19.53 -2.39
CA VAL A 293 26.51 -20.47 -1.46
C VAL A 293 25.02 -20.58 -1.75
N VAL A 294 24.52 -21.81 -1.84
CA VAL A 294 23.09 -22.10 -1.97
C VAL A 294 22.60 -22.54 -0.60
N ILE A 295 21.61 -21.82 -0.08
CA ILE A 295 21.09 -22.05 1.26
C ILE A 295 20.25 -23.31 1.30
N THR A 296 20.56 -24.21 2.24
CA THR A 296 19.88 -25.51 2.43
C THR A 296 19.03 -25.54 3.69
N ASP A 297 19.38 -24.73 4.69
CA ASP A 297 18.64 -24.63 5.94
C ASP A 297 18.72 -23.22 6.52
N VAL A 298 17.65 -22.75 7.21
CA VAL A 298 17.53 -21.38 7.71
C VAL A 298 16.86 -21.34 9.06
N ASP A 299 17.61 -20.90 10.07
CA ASP A 299 17.11 -20.51 11.39
C ASP A 299 16.76 -19.02 11.43
N GLU A 300 16.33 -18.51 12.61
CA GLU A 300 16.04 -17.09 12.79
C GLU A 300 17.23 -16.16 12.53
N SER A 301 18.43 -16.52 13.02
CA SER A 301 19.63 -15.68 13.00
C SER A 301 20.81 -16.32 12.27
N SER A 302 20.69 -17.57 11.84
CA SER A 302 21.74 -18.33 11.15
C SER A 302 21.17 -19.08 9.97
N SER A 303 22.05 -19.55 9.10
CA SER A 303 21.70 -20.43 7.99
C SER A 303 22.86 -21.32 7.61
N VAL A 304 22.55 -22.43 6.94
CA VAL A 304 23.51 -23.39 6.41
C VAL A 304 23.32 -23.46 4.90
N GLY A 305 24.41 -23.58 4.16
CA GLY A 305 24.35 -23.72 2.71
C GLY A 305 25.54 -24.44 2.12
N ASN A 306 25.34 -24.97 0.91
CA ASN A 306 26.37 -25.63 0.14
C ASN A 306 27.13 -24.58 -0.69
N PHE A 307 28.43 -24.56 -0.50
CA PHE A 307 29.33 -23.64 -1.18
C PHE A 307 29.84 -24.23 -2.50
N ASN A 308 29.85 -23.38 -3.53
CA ASN A 308 30.46 -23.67 -4.83
C ASN A 308 31.35 -22.49 -5.23
N GLY A 309 32.63 -22.71 -5.34
CA GLY A 309 33.58 -21.66 -5.71
C GLY A 309 34.93 -22.17 -6.14
N ALA A 310 35.67 -21.34 -6.87
CA ALA A 310 37.02 -21.64 -7.34
C ALA A 310 38.07 -21.65 -6.22
N SER A 311 37.77 -21.01 -5.09
CA SER A 311 38.65 -20.93 -3.92
C SER A 311 37.85 -21.31 -2.68
N GLN A 312 38.52 -21.89 -1.68
CA GLN A 312 37.86 -22.23 -0.41
C GLN A 312 37.37 -20.99 0.31
N ALA A 313 36.10 -21.01 0.77
CA ALA A 313 35.57 -19.99 1.68
C ALA A 313 36.25 -20.12 3.06
N LYS A 314 36.33 -18.98 3.76
CA LYS A 314 36.94 -18.93 5.11
C LYS A 314 35.98 -18.21 6.06
N THR A 315 36.07 -18.54 7.34
CA THR A 315 35.44 -17.78 8.41
C THR A 315 35.82 -16.31 8.29
N GLY A 316 34.83 -15.42 8.35
CA GLY A 316 35.00 -13.98 8.15
C GLY A 316 34.84 -13.49 6.72
N ASP A 317 34.70 -14.38 5.71
CA ASP A 317 34.27 -13.95 4.37
C ASP A 317 32.85 -13.37 4.45
N THR A 318 32.56 -12.34 3.65
CA THR A 318 31.24 -11.70 3.61
C THR A 318 30.32 -12.43 2.64
N VAL A 319 29.02 -12.47 2.93
CA VAL A 319 28.02 -12.99 2.01
C VAL A 319 27.02 -11.89 1.68
N LYS A 320 26.60 -11.81 0.40
CA LYS A 320 25.63 -10.81 -0.09
C LYS A 320 24.68 -11.47 -1.07
N SER A 321 23.39 -11.03 -1.05
CA SER A 321 22.44 -11.39 -2.11
C SER A 321 22.92 -10.87 -3.46
N MET A 322 22.66 -11.65 -4.51
CA MET A 322 22.95 -11.28 -5.89
C MET A 322 21.93 -10.29 -6.45
#